data_0b015335b1d43b9ea31128cdceb1f626
#
_entry.id   0b015335b1d43b9ea31128cdceb1f626
#
_cell.length_a   1.000
_cell.length_b   1.000
_cell.length_c   1.000
_cell.angle_alpha   90.00
_cell.angle_beta   90.00
_cell.angle_gamma   90.00
#
_symmetry.space_group_name_H-M   'P 1'
#
loop_
_entity.id
_entity.type
_entity.pdbx_description
1 polymer ?
#
loop_
_entity_poly.entity_id
_entity_poly.type
_entity_poly.pdbx_seq_one_letter_code
_entity_poly.pdbx_strand_id
1 'polypeptide(L)'
;MSEAPILKDTTRSTGREALQKNIQAAMALAEAIRSTLGPKGLDKLLIDDEGRTLVTNDGVTVLETAKVEHPVAKMMINTSSTQDRIAKDGTTSTVILAGEMLQNAWQLILQGIHPSTIARGYRKSEQYLLQCISEIKFDSDDKMKSSVVKTSLAGKGHSSMQETIARISLDAVQMVAGIDSTIDISKIKLVSQTGGKVEDSKVFRGL
;
A
#
# COMPACT_ATOMS: atom_id res chain seq x y z
N MET A 1 23.11 35.59 -15.61
CA MET A 1 21.92 36.35 -15.17
C MET A 1 21.07 35.39 -14.36
N SER A 2 21.03 35.56 -13.04
CA SER A 2 20.14 34.75 -12.18
C SER A 2 18.73 35.30 -12.37
N GLU A 3 17.83 34.52 -13.00
CA GLU A 3 16.40 34.84 -13.01
C GLU A 3 15.89 34.91 -11.57
N ALA A 4 15.30 36.03 -11.19
CA ALA A 4 14.65 36.17 -9.90
C ALA A 4 13.57 35.08 -9.75
N PRO A 5 13.42 34.43 -8.59
CA PRO A 5 12.40 33.41 -8.40
C PRO A 5 11.01 34.02 -8.60
N ILE A 6 10.22 33.42 -9.49
CA ILE A 6 8.85 33.85 -9.80
C ILE A 6 7.93 33.72 -8.58
N LEU A 7 8.30 32.85 -7.64
CA LEU A 7 7.59 32.63 -6.38
C LEU A 7 8.57 32.78 -5.20
N LYS A 8 8.16 33.49 -4.15
CA LYS A 8 8.92 33.56 -2.91
C LYS A 8 9.02 32.16 -2.26
N ASP A 9 10.15 31.87 -1.65
CA ASP A 9 10.43 30.65 -0.89
C ASP A 9 10.33 29.32 -1.69
N THR A 10 10.65 29.37 -2.99
CA THR A 10 10.71 28.17 -3.84
C THR A 10 12.14 27.88 -4.31
N THR A 11 12.56 26.62 -4.17
CA THR A 11 13.78 26.11 -4.80
C THR A 11 13.44 25.50 -6.16
N ARG A 12 14.16 25.90 -7.20
CA ARG A 12 13.99 25.39 -8.55
C ARG A 12 15.15 24.47 -8.89
N SER A 13 14.87 23.24 -9.26
CA SER A 13 15.83 22.34 -9.90
C SER A 13 15.35 22.01 -11.32
N THR A 14 16.27 21.87 -12.27
CA THR A 14 15.95 21.68 -13.68
C THR A 14 16.81 20.57 -14.29
N GLY A 15 16.34 20.05 -15.42
CA GLY A 15 17.09 19.08 -16.22
C GLY A 15 17.36 17.76 -15.50
N ARG A 16 18.54 17.20 -15.71
CA ARG A 16 18.95 15.90 -15.20
C ARG A 16 19.05 15.85 -13.67
N GLU A 17 19.44 16.95 -13.04
CA GLU A 17 19.54 17.05 -11.58
C GLU A 17 18.14 16.94 -10.92
N ALA A 18 17.15 17.63 -11.47
CA ALA A 18 15.77 17.53 -11.00
C ALA A 18 15.24 16.09 -11.11
N LEU A 19 15.52 15.45 -12.24
CA LEU A 19 15.10 14.06 -12.48
C LEU A 19 15.76 13.11 -11.47
N GLN A 20 17.06 13.27 -11.22
CA GLN A 20 17.79 12.47 -10.23
C GLN A 20 17.23 12.65 -8.82
N LYS A 21 17.00 13.88 -8.37
CA LYS A 21 16.41 14.17 -7.06
C LYS A 21 15.01 13.55 -6.89
N ASN A 22 14.19 13.64 -7.95
CA ASN A 22 12.86 13.06 -7.97
C ASN A 22 12.90 11.53 -7.79
N ILE A 23 13.79 10.86 -8.51
CA ILE A 23 13.94 9.41 -8.44
C ILE A 23 14.50 9.00 -7.07
N GLN A 24 15.51 9.71 -6.58
CA GLN A 24 16.08 9.45 -5.25
C GLN A 24 15.04 9.58 -4.13
N ALA A 25 14.16 10.58 -4.18
CA ALA A 25 13.11 10.75 -3.19
C ALA A 25 12.10 9.58 -3.24
N ALA A 26 11.73 9.12 -4.43
CA ALA A 26 10.87 7.97 -4.60
C ALA A 26 11.50 6.67 -4.07
N MET A 27 12.77 6.44 -4.39
CA MET A 27 13.54 5.27 -3.91
C MET A 27 13.68 5.28 -2.39
N ALA A 28 14.01 6.42 -1.79
CA ALA A 28 14.15 6.56 -0.34
C ALA A 28 12.84 6.20 0.37
N LEU A 29 11.70 6.63 -0.17
CA LEU A 29 10.39 6.31 0.37
C LEU A 29 10.07 4.80 0.26
N ALA A 30 10.34 4.20 -0.89
CA ALA A 30 10.15 2.76 -1.11
C ALA A 30 11.03 1.92 -0.16
N GLU A 31 12.28 2.34 0.05
CA GLU A 31 13.21 1.65 0.95
C GLU A 31 12.77 1.76 2.42
N ALA A 32 12.22 2.90 2.82
CA ALA A 32 11.73 3.11 4.18
C ALA A 32 10.65 2.09 4.60
N ILE A 33 9.82 1.64 3.65
CA ILE A 33 8.74 0.66 3.94
C ILE A 33 9.05 -0.76 3.48
N ARG A 34 10.15 -1.00 2.77
CA ARG A 34 10.50 -2.32 2.22
C ARG A 34 10.49 -3.43 3.26
N SER A 35 10.98 -3.15 4.46
CA SER A 35 11.05 -4.15 5.54
C SER A 35 9.69 -4.53 6.12
N THR A 36 8.62 -3.80 5.82
CA THR A 36 7.25 -4.14 6.28
C THR A 36 6.52 -5.10 5.32
N LEU A 37 7.13 -5.43 4.17
CA LEU A 37 6.47 -6.22 3.14
C LEU A 37 6.33 -7.69 3.53
N GLY A 38 5.10 -8.20 3.35
CA GLY A 38 4.79 -9.62 3.41
C GLY A 38 4.58 -10.17 4.83
N PRO A 39 4.32 -11.49 4.95
CA PRO A 39 3.94 -12.12 6.22
C PRO A 39 5.08 -12.18 7.26
N LYS A 40 6.31 -11.91 6.85
CA LYS A 40 7.48 -11.76 7.72
C LYS A 40 7.95 -10.30 7.82
N GLY A 41 7.07 -9.37 7.45
CA GLY A 41 7.34 -7.93 7.54
C GLY A 41 7.63 -7.52 8.98
N LEU A 42 8.57 -6.60 9.14
CA LEU A 42 8.95 -6.03 10.43
C LEU A 42 8.08 -4.81 10.73
N ASP A 43 7.72 -4.67 12.01
CA ASP A 43 7.04 -3.49 12.49
C ASP A 43 7.96 -2.27 12.45
N LYS A 44 7.38 -1.10 12.20
CA LYS A 44 8.02 0.21 12.34
C LYS A 44 7.54 0.88 13.62
N LEU A 45 8.47 1.41 14.38
CA LEU A 45 8.18 2.29 15.50
C LEU A 45 8.21 3.74 14.98
N LEU A 46 7.07 4.39 15.03
CA LEU A 46 6.91 5.79 14.65
C LEU A 46 6.75 6.63 15.91
N ILE A 47 7.40 7.78 15.95
CA ILE A 47 7.31 8.73 17.05
C ILE A 47 6.91 10.07 16.44
N ASP A 48 5.78 10.63 16.87
CA ASP A 48 5.35 11.95 16.44
C ASP A 48 6.02 13.09 17.25
N ASP A 49 5.74 14.34 16.88
CA ASP A 49 6.32 15.52 17.55
C ASP A 49 5.84 15.69 18.99
N GLU A 50 4.73 15.06 19.37
CA GLU A 50 4.19 15.08 20.72
C GLU A 50 4.74 13.92 21.57
N GLY A 51 5.64 13.09 21.01
CA GLY A 51 6.25 11.95 21.67
C GLY A 51 5.34 10.71 21.73
N ARG A 52 4.21 10.70 21.01
CA ARG A 52 3.34 9.53 20.92
C ARG A 52 3.99 8.49 20.02
N THR A 53 3.98 7.26 20.46
CA THR A 53 4.55 6.13 19.74
C THR A 53 3.45 5.31 19.06
N LEU A 54 3.68 4.96 17.80
CA LEU A 54 2.85 4.05 17.01
C LEU A 54 3.73 2.91 16.48
N VAL A 55 3.33 1.67 16.74
CA VAL A 55 3.98 0.48 16.17
C VAL A 55 3.07 -0.09 15.10
N THR A 56 3.56 -0.19 13.87
CA THR A 56 2.77 -0.69 12.74
C THR A 56 3.65 -1.32 11.68
N ASN A 57 3.14 -2.32 10.97
CA ASN A 57 3.72 -2.85 9.73
C ASN A 57 2.90 -2.46 8.49
N ASP A 58 1.87 -1.65 8.65
CA ASP A 58 1.07 -1.17 7.55
C ASP A 58 1.78 -0.03 6.80
N GLY A 59 2.11 -0.28 5.52
CA GLY A 59 2.88 0.67 4.72
C GLY A 59 2.18 2.02 4.53
N VAL A 60 0.84 2.05 4.40
CA VAL A 60 0.09 3.31 4.29
C VAL A 60 0.23 4.12 5.56
N THR A 61 -0.01 3.51 6.72
CA THR A 61 0.11 4.17 8.02
C THR A 61 1.51 4.75 8.22
N VAL A 62 2.56 3.99 7.85
CA VAL A 62 3.94 4.48 7.93
C VAL A 62 4.15 5.70 7.04
N LEU A 63 3.66 5.65 5.81
CA LEU A 63 3.85 6.73 4.83
C LEU A 63 3.03 7.98 5.14
N GLU A 64 1.80 7.83 5.63
CA GLU A 64 0.93 8.97 5.98
C GLU A 64 1.42 9.69 7.26
N THR A 65 2.03 8.94 8.17
CA THR A 65 2.63 9.53 9.38
C THR A 65 3.97 10.21 9.08
N ALA A 66 4.64 9.81 7.99
CA ALA A 66 5.91 10.40 7.61
C ALA A 66 5.72 11.85 7.14
N LYS A 67 6.49 12.77 7.72
CA LYS A 67 6.52 14.18 7.29
C LYS A 67 7.35 14.31 6.02
N VAL A 68 6.70 14.20 4.88
CA VAL A 68 7.36 14.25 3.57
C VAL A 68 7.05 15.58 2.89
N GLU A 69 8.09 16.32 2.53
CA GLU A 69 7.96 17.60 1.82
C GLU A 69 8.11 17.44 0.30
N HIS A 70 8.89 16.45 -0.14
CA HIS A 70 9.25 16.29 -1.54
C HIS A 70 8.02 15.93 -2.41
N PRO A 71 7.74 16.67 -3.52
CA PRO A 71 6.53 16.48 -4.32
C PRO A 71 6.35 15.05 -4.86
N VAL A 72 7.42 14.42 -5.35
CA VAL A 72 7.35 13.05 -5.90
C VAL A 72 7.06 12.04 -4.79
N ALA A 73 7.64 12.20 -3.61
CA ALA A 73 7.33 11.34 -2.48
C ALA A 73 5.85 11.49 -2.04
N LYS A 74 5.30 12.70 -2.05
CA LYS A 74 3.85 12.93 -1.84
C LYS A 74 3.00 12.23 -2.89
N MET A 75 3.41 12.23 -4.17
CA MET A 75 2.71 11.48 -5.22
C MET A 75 2.71 9.98 -4.94
N MET A 76 3.82 9.41 -4.47
CA MET A 76 3.89 7.98 -4.11
C MET A 76 3.02 7.65 -2.91
N ILE A 77 2.97 8.51 -1.89
CA ILE A 77 2.04 8.36 -0.75
C ILE A 77 0.59 8.35 -1.25
N ASN A 78 0.21 9.31 -2.08
CA ASN A 78 -1.14 9.37 -2.66
C ASN A 78 -1.47 8.12 -3.49
N THR A 79 -0.50 7.54 -4.17
CA THR A 79 -0.69 6.28 -4.92
C THR A 79 -0.97 5.13 -3.96
N SER A 80 -0.23 5.03 -2.86
CA SER A 80 -0.45 4.05 -1.80
C SER A 80 -1.83 4.20 -1.15
N SER A 81 -2.21 5.41 -0.77
CA SER A 81 -3.53 5.71 -0.17
C SER A 81 -4.67 5.44 -1.16
N THR A 82 -4.44 5.65 -2.46
CA THR A 82 -5.43 5.29 -3.49
C THR A 82 -5.58 3.78 -3.61
N GLN A 83 -4.48 3.04 -3.58
CA GLN A 83 -4.50 1.57 -3.57
C GLN A 83 -5.24 1.05 -2.33
N ASP A 84 -4.99 1.61 -1.15
CA ASP A 84 -5.73 1.27 0.07
C ASP A 84 -7.23 1.50 -0.08
N ARG A 85 -7.61 2.65 -0.61
CA ARG A 85 -9.03 3.00 -0.79
C ARG A 85 -9.76 2.03 -1.72
N ILE A 86 -9.10 1.57 -2.79
CA ILE A 86 -9.71 0.72 -3.82
C ILE A 86 -9.69 -0.75 -3.43
N ALA A 87 -8.55 -1.27 -3.00
CA ALA A 87 -8.32 -2.70 -2.84
C ALA A 87 -8.12 -3.14 -1.38
N LYS A 88 -7.84 -2.22 -0.46
CA LYS A 88 -7.49 -2.50 0.94
C LYS A 88 -6.29 -3.45 1.11
N ASP A 89 -5.50 -3.60 0.05
CA ASP A 89 -4.33 -4.48 0.02
C ASP A 89 -3.33 -4.03 -1.03
N GLY A 90 -2.07 -4.48 -0.92
CA GLY A 90 -0.99 -4.20 -1.86
C GLY A 90 -0.41 -2.80 -1.78
N THR A 91 -0.67 -2.04 -0.75
CA THR A 91 -0.21 -0.66 -0.54
C THR A 91 1.32 -0.56 -0.53
N THR A 92 1.98 -1.38 0.28
CA THR A 92 3.44 -1.48 0.35
C THR A 92 4.03 -1.96 -0.97
N SER A 93 3.42 -2.99 -1.57
CA SER A 93 3.86 -3.54 -2.87
C SER A 93 3.83 -2.51 -3.97
N THR A 94 2.79 -1.68 -4.04
CA THR A 94 2.63 -0.61 -5.03
C THR A 94 3.76 0.41 -4.96
N VAL A 95 4.12 0.86 -3.77
CA VAL A 95 5.20 1.84 -3.58
C VAL A 95 6.56 1.25 -3.89
N ILE A 96 6.82 0.01 -3.44
CA ILE A 96 8.08 -0.68 -3.73
C ILE A 96 8.22 -0.90 -5.25
N LEU A 97 7.17 -1.37 -5.92
CA LEU A 97 7.19 -1.58 -7.37
C LEU A 97 7.45 -0.27 -8.11
N ALA A 98 6.80 0.82 -7.72
CA ALA A 98 7.04 2.14 -8.30
C ALA A 98 8.50 2.61 -8.09
N GLY A 99 9.05 2.41 -6.90
CA GLY A 99 10.45 2.71 -6.59
C GLY A 99 11.42 1.91 -7.45
N GLU A 100 11.21 0.60 -7.59
CA GLU A 100 12.03 -0.29 -8.43
C GLU A 100 11.95 0.11 -9.92
N MET A 101 10.75 0.40 -10.42
CA MET A 101 10.59 0.87 -11.80
C MET A 101 11.33 2.18 -12.05
N LEU A 102 11.28 3.14 -11.11
CA LEU A 102 12.00 4.39 -11.22
C LEU A 102 13.51 4.20 -11.12
N GLN A 103 13.99 3.31 -10.26
CA GLN A 103 15.41 2.95 -10.17
C GLN A 103 15.94 2.37 -11.48
N ASN A 104 15.22 1.41 -12.05
CA ASN A 104 15.58 0.81 -13.33
C ASN A 104 15.51 1.83 -14.47
N ALA A 105 14.49 2.70 -14.48
CA ALA A 105 14.40 3.82 -15.42
C ALA A 105 15.64 4.73 -15.35
N TRP A 106 16.11 5.02 -14.14
CA TRP A 106 17.31 5.83 -13.95
C TRP A 106 18.54 5.19 -14.57
N GLN A 107 18.74 3.89 -14.41
CA GLN A 107 19.85 3.16 -15.05
C GLN A 107 19.79 3.27 -16.58
N LEU A 108 18.60 3.14 -17.16
CA LEU A 108 18.40 3.29 -18.61
C LEU A 108 18.69 4.73 -19.08
N ILE A 109 18.32 5.73 -18.30
CA ILE A 109 18.60 7.14 -18.59
C ILE A 109 20.11 7.41 -18.55
N LEU A 110 20.83 6.80 -17.60
CA LEU A 110 22.29 6.88 -17.55
C LEU A 110 22.95 6.28 -18.79
N GLN A 111 22.35 5.27 -19.40
CA GLN A 111 22.78 4.66 -20.67
C GLN A 111 22.37 5.48 -21.90
N GLY A 112 21.71 6.63 -21.74
CA GLY A 112 21.33 7.53 -22.81
C GLY A 112 19.92 7.31 -23.37
N ILE A 113 19.10 6.42 -22.78
CA ILE A 113 17.72 6.23 -23.22
C ILE A 113 16.86 7.40 -22.72
N HIS A 114 16.11 8.01 -23.64
CA HIS A 114 15.28 9.15 -23.29
C HIS A 114 14.10 8.76 -22.39
N PRO A 115 13.78 9.54 -21.34
CA PRO A 115 12.71 9.24 -20.38
C PRO A 115 11.34 8.95 -21.03
N SER A 116 10.99 9.68 -22.10
CA SER A 116 9.72 9.45 -22.83
C SER A 116 9.65 8.07 -23.49
N THR A 117 10.79 7.52 -23.92
CA THR A 117 10.86 6.16 -24.48
C THR A 117 10.62 5.12 -23.41
N ILE A 118 11.21 5.29 -22.23
CA ILE A 118 10.99 4.43 -21.06
C ILE A 118 9.52 4.47 -20.63
N ALA A 119 8.94 5.66 -20.49
CA ALA A 119 7.54 5.84 -20.13
C ALA A 119 6.56 5.19 -21.15
N ARG A 120 6.90 5.23 -22.44
CA ARG A 120 6.14 4.52 -23.48
C ARG A 120 6.30 3.01 -23.36
N GLY A 121 7.48 2.53 -23.00
CA GLY A 121 7.74 1.12 -22.69
C GLY A 121 6.88 0.63 -21.54
N TYR A 122 6.83 1.35 -20.44
CA TYR A 122 6.01 1.02 -19.27
C TYR A 122 4.52 0.94 -19.59
N ARG A 123 3.97 1.93 -20.33
CA ARG A 123 2.56 1.89 -20.76
C ARG A 123 2.24 0.68 -21.65
N LYS A 124 3.16 0.29 -22.51
CA LYS A 124 3.01 -0.91 -23.35
C LYS A 124 3.07 -2.19 -22.50
N SER A 125 3.98 -2.24 -21.53
CA SER A 125 4.10 -3.37 -20.61
C SER A 125 2.89 -3.53 -19.71
N GLU A 126 2.28 -2.42 -19.26
CA GLU A 126 1.05 -2.43 -18.47
C GLU A 126 -0.08 -3.19 -19.19
N GLN A 127 -0.34 -2.88 -20.46
CA GLN A 127 -1.37 -3.55 -21.25
C GLN A 127 -1.13 -5.07 -21.34
N TYR A 128 0.11 -5.45 -21.57
CA TYR A 128 0.50 -6.87 -21.64
C TYR A 128 0.36 -7.56 -20.28
N LEU A 129 0.78 -6.91 -19.19
CA LEU A 129 0.67 -7.44 -17.84
C LEU A 129 -0.79 -7.65 -17.42
N LEU A 130 -1.69 -6.72 -17.75
CA LEU A 130 -3.12 -6.88 -17.47
C LEU A 130 -3.72 -8.09 -18.20
N GLN A 131 -3.29 -8.34 -19.43
CA GLN A 131 -3.69 -9.54 -20.16
C GLN A 131 -3.16 -10.80 -19.46
N CYS A 132 -1.88 -10.87 -19.12
CA CYS A 132 -1.28 -12.01 -18.40
C CYS A 132 -2.00 -12.27 -17.06
N ILE A 133 -2.31 -11.22 -16.29
CA ILE A 133 -3.05 -11.36 -15.03
C ILE A 133 -4.43 -11.97 -15.29
N SER A 134 -5.11 -11.53 -16.35
CA SER A 134 -6.42 -12.12 -16.72
C SER A 134 -6.34 -13.59 -17.09
N GLU A 135 -5.23 -14.04 -17.67
CA GLU A 135 -5.01 -15.43 -18.05
C GLU A 135 -4.64 -16.33 -16.87
N ILE A 136 -3.89 -15.80 -15.88
CA ILE A 136 -3.43 -16.58 -14.72
C ILE A 136 -4.38 -16.54 -13.52
N LYS A 137 -5.36 -15.64 -13.51
CA LYS A 137 -6.34 -15.58 -12.42
C LYS A 137 -7.19 -16.85 -12.40
N PHE A 138 -7.57 -17.28 -11.23
CA PHE A 138 -8.47 -18.41 -11.02
C PHE A 138 -9.53 -18.06 -9.98
N ASP A 139 -10.66 -18.77 -10.02
CA ASP A 139 -11.71 -18.58 -9.03
C ASP A 139 -11.33 -19.21 -7.70
N SER A 140 -11.65 -18.52 -6.61
CA SER A 140 -11.33 -18.96 -5.26
C SER A 140 -12.52 -19.69 -4.64
N ASP A 141 -12.28 -20.89 -4.09
CA ASP A 141 -13.22 -21.58 -3.22
C ASP A 141 -13.17 -21.00 -1.78
N ASP A 142 -14.08 -21.43 -0.92
CA ASP A 142 -14.15 -20.92 0.46
C ASP A 142 -12.94 -21.30 1.31
N LYS A 143 -12.31 -22.45 1.02
CA LYS A 143 -11.07 -22.87 1.68
C LYS A 143 -9.92 -21.91 1.33
N MET A 144 -9.83 -21.52 0.08
CA MET A 144 -8.82 -20.56 -0.38
C MET A 144 -9.06 -19.17 0.19
N LYS A 145 -10.32 -18.70 0.22
CA LYS A 145 -10.68 -17.43 0.89
C LYS A 145 -10.23 -17.42 2.34
N SER A 146 -10.50 -18.52 3.08
CA SER A 146 -10.02 -18.67 4.46
C SER A 146 -8.49 -18.61 4.56
N SER A 147 -7.78 -19.26 3.64
CA SER A 147 -6.32 -19.26 3.63
C SER A 147 -5.75 -17.86 3.34
N VAL A 148 -6.36 -17.11 2.43
CA VAL A 148 -5.96 -15.72 2.11
C VAL A 148 -6.14 -14.83 3.34
N VAL A 149 -7.28 -14.91 4.03
CA VAL A 149 -7.51 -14.12 5.25
C VAL A 149 -6.51 -14.49 6.34
N LYS A 150 -6.23 -15.78 6.56
CA LYS A 150 -5.19 -16.21 7.51
C LYS A 150 -3.81 -15.67 7.15
N THR A 151 -3.47 -15.67 5.87
CA THR A 151 -2.19 -15.11 5.38
C THR A 151 -2.10 -13.61 5.67
N SER A 152 -3.19 -12.86 5.49
CA SER A 152 -3.22 -11.41 5.77
C SER A 152 -3.08 -11.10 7.27
N LEU A 153 -3.42 -12.04 8.14
CA LEU A 153 -3.26 -11.95 9.59
C LEU A 153 -1.91 -12.48 10.09
N ALA A 154 -1.11 -13.12 9.22
CA ALA A 154 0.19 -13.67 9.59
C ALA A 154 1.11 -12.56 10.11
N GLY A 155 1.75 -12.79 11.26
CA GLY A 155 2.59 -11.79 11.94
C GLY A 155 1.80 -10.75 12.77
N LYS A 156 0.46 -10.79 12.74
CA LYS A 156 -0.39 -9.86 13.49
C LYS A 156 -1.08 -10.59 14.64
N GLY A 157 -0.63 -10.34 15.88
CA GLY A 157 -1.21 -10.94 17.08
C GLY A 157 -0.90 -12.44 17.28
N HIS A 158 -1.55 -13.04 18.27
CA HIS A 158 -1.37 -14.46 18.59
C HIS A 158 -2.06 -15.39 17.61
N SER A 159 -1.44 -16.52 17.28
CA SER A 159 -1.95 -17.50 16.31
C SER A 159 -3.33 -18.07 16.66
N SER A 160 -3.66 -18.23 17.95
CA SER A 160 -4.98 -18.68 18.39
C SER A 160 -6.10 -17.69 18.04
N MET A 161 -5.79 -16.40 18.03
CA MET A 161 -6.75 -15.34 17.68
C MET A 161 -6.99 -15.25 16.17
N GLN A 162 -5.98 -15.60 15.36
CA GLN A 162 -6.05 -15.49 13.91
C GLN A 162 -7.16 -16.37 13.32
N GLU A 163 -7.35 -17.57 13.83
CA GLU A 163 -8.42 -18.49 13.39
C GLU A 163 -9.80 -17.88 13.62
N THR A 164 -10.04 -17.36 14.84
CA THR A 164 -11.32 -16.75 15.20
C THR A 164 -11.57 -15.49 14.39
N ILE A 165 -10.59 -14.60 14.27
CA ILE A 165 -10.69 -13.36 13.50
C ILE A 165 -10.93 -13.67 12.02
N ALA A 166 -10.22 -14.64 11.43
CA ALA A 166 -10.42 -15.04 10.04
C ALA A 166 -11.86 -15.52 9.80
N ARG A 167 -12.38 -16.39 10.67
CA ARG A 167 -13.74 -16.89 10.56
C ARG A 167 -14.77 -15.78 10.68
N ILE A 168 -14.74 -14.96 11.72
CA ILE A 168 -15.72 -13.89 11.91
C ILE A 168 -15.65 -12.83 10.79
N SER A 169 -14.46 -12.55 10.25
CA SER A 169 -14.31 -11.63 9.13
C SER A 169 -14.98 -12.17 7.86
N LEU A 170 -14.78 -13.45 7.56
CA LEU A 170 -15.44 -14.10 6.42
C LEU A 170 -16.95 -14.16 6.60
N ASP A 171 -17.44 -14.54 7.79
CA ASP A 171 -18.85 -14.58 8.12
C ASP A 171 -19.49 -13.19 7.93
N ALA A 172 -18.84 -12.13 8.44
CA ALA A 172 -19.32 -10.76 8.30
C ALA A 172 -19.41 -10.32 6.83
N VAL A 173 -18.38 -10.62 6.03
CA VAL A 173 -18.33 -10.28 4.61
C VAL A 173 -19.41 -11.05 3.83
N GLN A 174 -19.60 -12.34 4.11
CA GLN A 174 -20.63 -13.15 3.48
C GLN A 174 -22.06 -12.66 3.80
N MET A 175 -22.27 -12.14 5.02
CA MET A 175 -23.58 -11.59 5.42
C MET A 175 -23.96 -10.32 4.67
N VAL A 176 -22.99 -9.50 4.24
CA VAL A 176 -23.23 -8.24 3.52
C VAL A 176 -23.05 -8.38 2.01
N ALA A 177 -22.59 -9.54 1.54
CA ALA A 177 -22.46 -9.81 0.11
C ALA A 177 -23.85 -9.80 -0.56
N GLY A 178 -24.02 -8.96 -1.55
CA GLY A 178 -25.22 -8.89 -2.38
C GLY A 178 -25.32 -10.07 -3.37
N ILE A 179 -26.46 -10.18 -4.04
CA ILE A 179 -26.73 -11.22 -5.06
C ILE A 179 -25.69 -11.14 -6.20
N ASP A 180 -25.23 -9.94 -6.52
CA ASP A 180 -24.24 -9.68 -7.59
C ASP A 180 -22.79 -9.81 -7.09
N SER A 181 -22.56 -10.45 -5.94
CA SER A 181 -21.24 -10.55 -5.29
C SER A 181 -20.58 -9.18 -4.99
N THR A 182 -21.34 -8.10 -5.01
CA THR A 182 -20.87 -6.80 -4.57
C THR A 182 -20.85 -6.74 -3.06
N ILE A 183 -19.72 -6.29 -2.50
CA ILE A 183 -19.53 -6.21 -1.05
C ILE A 183 -19.44 -4.74 -0.67
N ASP A 184 -20.38 -4.28 0.13
CA ASP A 184 -20.36 -2.95 0.73
C ASP A 184 -19.86 -3.04 2.18
N ILE A 185 -18.56 -2.80 2.35
CA ILE A 185 -17.89 -2.89 3.65
C ILE A 185 -18.45 -1.87 4.65
N SER A 186 -19.05 -0.76 4.19
CA SER A 186 -19.63 0.25 5.08
C SER A 186 -20.81 -0.27 5.91
N LYS A 187 -21.41 -1.39 5.49
CA LYS A 187 -22.46 -2.09 6.22
C LYS A 187 -21.95 -2.93 7.40
N ILE A 188 -20.62 -3.14 7.49
CA ILE A 188 -20.02 -3.89 8.59
C ILE A 188 -19.62 -2.90 9.67
N LYS A 189 -20.28 -2.97 10.82
CA LYS A 189 -19.96 -2.15 12.00
C LYS A 189 -19.12 -2.96 12.97
N LEU A 190 -17.92 -2.48 13.28
CA LEU A 190 -17.07 -3.07 14.31
C LEU A 190 -17.38 -2.44 15.66
N VAL A 191 -17.69 -3.26 16.67
CA VAL A 191 -17.92 -2.81 18.04
C VAL A 191 -16.94 -3.53 18.96
N SER A 192 -16.17 -2.77 19.72
CA SER A 192 -15.27 -3.30 20.74
C SER A 192 -15.93 -3.15 22.12
N GLN A 193 -15.92 -4.24 22.90
CA GLN A 193 -16.45 -4.26 24.25
C GLN A 193 -15.40 -4.82 25.21
N THR A 194 -15.26 -4.21 26.36
CA THR A 194 -14.35 -4.68 27.42
C THR A 194 -14.94 -5.90 28.15
N GLY A 195 -14.09 -6.87 28.47
CA GLY A 195 -14.46 -8.12 29.13
C GLY A 195 -14.53 -9.28 28.14
N GLY A 196 -14.34 -10.50 28.62
CA GLY A 196 -14.27 -11.71 27.78
C GLY A 196 -12.93 -11.89 27.06
N LYS A 197 -12.91 -12.82 26.12
CA LYS A 197 -11.74 -13.17 25.29
C LYS A 197 -12.05 -12.85 23.81
N VAL A 198 -11.00 -12.73 23.00
CA VAL A 198 -11.16 -12.52 21.56
C VAL A 198 -11.94 -13.66 20.90
N GLU A 199 -11.79 -14.89 21.41
CA GLU A 199 -12.50 -16.08 20.97
C GLU A 199 -14.03 -15.99 21.19
N ASP A 200 -14.48 -15.10 22.08
CA ASP A 200 -15.90 -14.84 22.35
C ASP A 200 -16.53 -13.88 21.34
N SER A 201 -15.73 -13.32 20.44
CA SER A 201 -16.19 -12.41 19.39
C SER A 201 -17.16 -13.09 18.44
N LYS A 202 -18.24 -12.40 18.09
CA LYS A 202 -19.34 -12.94 17.29
C LYS A 202 -19.79 -11.95 16.23
N VAL A 203 -20.32 -12.47 15.15
CA VAL A 203 -21.02 -11.69 14.12
C VAL A 203 -22.51 -11.71 14.42
N PHE A 204 -23.15 -10.54 14.38
CA PHE A 204 -24.59 -10.40 14.53
C PHE A 204 -25.16 -9.73 13.28
N ARG A 205 -26.32 -10.19 12.83
CA ARG A 205 -27.11 -9.42 11.89
C ARG A 205 -27.65 -8.20 12.61
N GLY A 206 -27.18 -7.04 12.19
CA GLY A 206 -27.71 -5.77 12.64
C GLY A 206 -29.01 -5.40 11.92
N LEU A 207 -29.69 -4.40 12.48
CA LEU A 207 -30.84 -3.73 11.87
C LEU A 207 -30.34 -2.63 10.92
#